data_5241fe3b3086ff66da2a13c0711c791b
#
_entry.id   5241fe3b3086ff66da2a13c0711c791b
#
_cell.length_a   1.000
_cell.length_b   1.000
_cell.length_c   1.000
_cell.angle_alpha   90.00
_cell.angle_beta   90.00
_cell.angle_gamma   90.00
#
_symmetry.space_group_name_H-M   'P 1'
#
loop_
_entity.id
_entity.type
_entity.pdbx_description
1 polymer ?
#
loop_
_entity_poly.entity_id
_entity_poly.type
_entity_poly.pdbx_seq_one_letter_code
_entity_poly.pdbx_strand_id
1 'polypeptide(L)'
;MEKIVFENGKVEYRDGYTQLYYTNLPLRRSCGECPFSTIKRCGDFTVGDYWGVQDVLPEFDDNKGVSLLFFNNNRALERFDSFKTMLKFQEIAITDAIKQPNLKSHSVIPKTVDTFWNDFRNKGIGYCISFYSPAGIPFRIKRKIKYIYSKLTGR
;
A
#
# COMPACT_ATOMS: atom_id res chain seq x y z
N MET A 1 -7.29 -11.44 0.97
CA MET A 1 -8.36 -11.63 2.00
C MET A 1 -7.70 -11.72 3.36
N GLU A 2 -8.11 -10.85 4.30
CA GLU A 2 -7.57 -10.78 5.66
C GLU A 2 -8.21 -11.86 6.53
N LYS A 3 -7.39 -12.59 7.28
CA LYS A 3 -7.84 -13.54 8.30
C LYS A 3 -7.79 -12.83 9.66
N ILE A 4 -8.94 -12.68 10.30
CA ILE A 4 -9.08 -12.10 11.64
C ILE A 4 -9.36 -13.25 12.60
N VAL A 5 -8.51 -13.40 13.62
CA VAL A 5 -8.69 -14.39 14.68
C VAL A 5 -9.03 -13.63 15.96
N PHE A 6 -10.21 -13.91 16.50
CA PHE A 6 -10.67 -13.32 17.76
C PHE A 6 -10.15 -14.13 18.95
N GLU A 7 -10.05 -13.51 20.12
CA GLU A 7 -9.61 -14.16 21.37
C GLU A 7 -10.46 -15.41 21.75
N ASN A 8 -11.75 -15.40 21.37
CA ASN A 8 -12.66 -16.54 21.57
C ASN A 8 -12.49 -17.66 20.53
N GLY A 9 -11.44 -17.61 19.69
CA GLY A 9 -11.16 -18.60 18.65
C GLY A 9 -11.99 -18.46 17.37
N LYS A 10 -12.93 -17.50 17.30
CA LYS A 10 -13.68 -17.22 16.06
C LYS A 10 -12.75 -16.72 14.98
N VAL A 11 -12.91 -17.25 13.77
CA VAL A 11 -12.15 -16.80 12.59
C VAL A 11 -13.10 -16.16 11.60
N GLU A 12 -12.76 -14.97 11.14
CA GLU A 12 -13.46 -14.30 10.06
C GLU A 12 -12.48 -13.95 8.93
N TYR A 13 -12.95 -13.99 7.69
CA TYR A 13 -12.20 -13.56 6.52
C TYR A 13 -12.85 -12.31 5.95
N ARG A 14 -12.10 -11.21 5.90
CA ARG A 14 -12.57 -9.92 5.41
C ARG A 14 -11.49 -9.29 4.54
N ASP A 15 -11.88 -8.52 3.55
CA ASP A 15 -10.98 -7.74 2.71
C ASP A 15 -11.45 -6.29 2.52
N GLY A 16 -12.57 -5.93 3.14
CA GLY A 16 -13.16 -4.61 3.00
C GLY A 16 -12.28 -3.47 3.52
N TYR A 17 -11.52 -3.72 4.61
CA TYR A 17 -10.58 -2.75 5.15
C TYR A 17 -9.40 -2.54 4.20
N THR A 18 -8.74 -3.61 3.76
CA THR A 18 -7.64 -3.55 2.80
C THR A 18 -8.07 -2.87 1.50
N GLN A 19 -9.23 -3.23 0.98
CA GLN A 19 -9.76 -2.59 -0.22
C GLN A 19 -10.06 -1.11 -0.02
N LEU A 20 -10.59 -0.73 1.15
CA LEU A 20 -10.79 0.68 1.50
C LEU A 20 -9.45 1.42 1.60
N TYR A 21 -8.45 0.82 2.23
CA TYR A 21 -7.11 1.39 2.35
C TYR A 21 -6.51 1.76 0.99
N TYR A 22 -6.60 0.85 0.00
CA TYR A 22 -6.09 1.10 -1.35
C TYR A 22 -6.88 2.13 -2.18
N THR A 23 -8.00 2.64 -1.66
CA THR A 23 -8.69 3.78 -2.31
C THR A 23 -8.01 5.13 -2.04
N ASN A 24 -7.04 5.19 -1.15
CA ASN A 24 -6.42 6.41 -0.63
C ASN A 24 -7.38 7.34 0.14
N LEU A 25 -8.65 6.98 0.30
CA LEU A 25 -9.61 7.76 1.08
C LEU A 25 -9.26 7.87 2.57
N PRO A 26 -8.72 6.81 3.24
CA PRO A 26 -8.30 6.90 4.62
C PRO A 26 -7.00 7.69 4.85
N LEU A 27 -6.33 8.13 3.81
CA LEU A 27 -5.09 8.88 3.96
C LEU A 27 -5.35 10.25 4.61
N ARG A 28 -4.36 10.72 5.37
CA ARG A 28 -4.34 12.10 5.87
C ARG A 28 -4.02 13.05 4.73
N ARG A 29 -4.48 14.29 4.80
CA ARG A 29 -4.14 15.33 3.82
C ARG A 29 -2.62 15.51 3.69
N SER A 30 -1.89 15.46 4.81
CA SER A 30 -0.42 15.51 4.82
C SER A 30 0.28 14.40 3.99
N CYS A 31 -0.41 13.30 3.70
CA CYS A 31 0.14 12.27 2.82
C CYS A 31 0.23 12.74 1.36
N GLY A 32 -0.63 13.70 0.96
CA GLY A 32 -0.61 14.31 -0.37
C GLY A 32 0.48 15.37 -0.57
N GLU A 33 1.12 15.81 0.52
CA GLU A 33 2.16 16.84 0.53
C GLU A 33 3.40 16.36 1.31
N CYS A 34 3.56 15.04 1.43
CA CYS A 34 4.57 14.43 2.28
C CYS A 34 5.99 14.74 1.76
N PRO A 35 6.81 15.51 2.50
CA PRO A 35 8.16 15.88 2.07
C PRO A 35 9.10 14.66 2.03
N PHE A 36 8.69 13.54 2.65
CA PHE A 36 9.46 12.31 2.69
C PHE A 36 9.14 11.35 1.54
N SER A 37 8.19 11.65 0.65
CA SER A 37 7.90 10.87 -0.55
C SER A 37 8.87 11.19 -1.68
N THR A 38 10.15 10.99 -1.43
CA THR A 38 11.26 11.26 -2.36
C THR A 38 12.40 10.30 -2.06
N ILE A 39 13.31 10.10 -3.01
CA ILE A 39 14.52 9.30 -2.82
C ILE A 39 15.50 9.98 -1.85
N LYS A 40 15.52 11.32 -1.82
CA LYS A 40 16.35 12.07 -0.86
C LYS A 40 15.72 12.01 0.54
N ARG A 41 16.36 11.32 1.45
CA ARG A 41 15.92 11.14 2.83
C ARG A 41 16.92 11.75 3.81
N CYS A 42 16.43 12.21 4.95
CA CYS A 42 17.26 12.77 6.02
C CYS A 42 17.92 11.73 6.93
N GLY A 43 17.37 10.49 6.98
CA GLY A 43 17.94 9.41 7.75
C GLY A 43 19.08 8.70 7.02
N ASP A 44 19.88 7.93 7.75
CA ASP A 44 20.97 7.16 7.16
C ASP A 44 20.46 6.02 6.26
N PHE A 45 19.40 5.36 6.70
CA PHE A 45 18.75 4.26 5.99
C PHE A 45 17.31 4.64 5.58
N THR A 46 16.87 4.12 4.45
CA THR A 46 15.45 4.03 4.11
C THR A 46 15.08 2.57 3.99
N VAL A 47 14.08 2.13 4.74
CA VAL A 47 13.55 0.77 4.70
C VAL A 47 12.10 0.81 4.24
N GLY A 48 11.72 -0.14 3.42
CA GLY A 48 10.34 -0.29 2.95
C GLY A 48 10.08 -1.68 2.37
N ASP A 49 8.82 -1.99 2.10
CA ASP A 49 8.47 -3.25 1.44
C ASP A 49 8.95 -3.25 -0.01
N TYR A 50 9.49 -4.36 -0.48
CA TYR A 50 9.86 -4.51 -1.88
C TYR A 50 8.71 -5.09 -2.71
N TRP A 51 7.82 -4.24 -3.14
CA TRP A 51 6.73 -4.61 -4.03
C TRP A 51 7.26 -4.91 -5.44
N GLY A 52 6.89 -6.08 -5.98
CA GLY A 52 7.36 -6.52 -7.29
C GLY A 52 8.72 -7.24 -7.24
N VAL A 53 9.16 -7.70 -6.07
CA VAL A 53 10.38 -8.52 -5.93
C VAL A 53 10.33 -9.76 -6.81
N GLN A 54 9.16 -10.36 -6.98
CA GLN A 54 8.95 -11.54 -7.83
C GLN A 54 9.27 -11.30 -9.31
N ASP A 55 9.22 -10.05 -9.77
CA ASP A 55 9.53 -9.69 -11.15
C ASP A 55 11.04 -9.44 -11.38
N VAL A 56 11.78 -9.18 -10.30
CA VAL A 56 13.20 -8.81 -10.35
C VAL A 56 14.08 -9.92 -9.77
N LEU A 57 13.66 -10.49 -8.65
CA LEU A 57 14.40 -11.51 -7.89
C LEU A 57 13.46 -12.63 -7.42
N PRO A 58 12.86 -13.40 -8.33
CA PRO A 58 11.89 -14.45 -7.96
C PRO A 58 12.48 -15.48 -6.99
N GLU A 59 13.74 -15.86 -7.15
CA GLU A 59 14.42 -16.82 -6.28
C GLU A 59 14.72 -16.28 -4.86
N PHE A 60 14.61 -14.97 -4.67
CA PHE A 60 14.82 -14.35 -3.37
C PHE A 60 13.54 -14.23 -2.55
N ASP A 61 12.39 -14.26 -3.21
CA ASP A 61 11.08 -14.16 -2.59
C ASP A 61 10.68 -15.52 -1.98
N ASP A 62 10.62 -15.57 -0.65
CA ASP A 62 10.15 -16.74 0.11
C ASP A 62 8.68 -16.63 0.55
N ASN A 63 7.94 -15.69 -0.04
CA ASN A 63 6.53 -15.39 0.25
C ASN A 63 6.26 -14.94 1.71
N LYS A 64 7.29 -14.47 2.41
CA LYS A 64 7.18 -13.85 3.74
C LYS A 64 7.34 -12.33 3.69
N GLY A 65 7.65 -11.82 2.52
CA GLY A 65 7.94 -10.42 2.25
C GLY A 65 9.44 -10.13 2.25
N VAL A 66 9.82 -9.26 1.35
CA VAL A 66 11.20 -8.78 1.20
C VAL A 66 11.22 -7.28 1.43
N SER A 67 12.21 -6.81 2.20
CA SER A 67 12.40 -5.39 2.43
C SER A 67 13.42 -4.79 1.47
N LEU A 68 13.13 -3.57 0.99
CA LEU A 68 14.12 -2.71 0.37
C LEU A 68 14.92 -1.98 1.43
N LEU A 69 16.21 -1.87 1.23
CA LEU A 69 17.11 -1.08 2.05
C LEU A 69 17.91 -0.13 1.16
N PHE A 70 17.78 1.18 1.38
CA PHE A 70 18.62 2.18 0.75
C PHE A 70 19.60 2.78 1.74
N PHE A 71 20.82 3.01 1.27
CA PHE A 71 21.85 3.78 1.98
C PHE A 71 21.76 5.22 1.49
N ASN A 72 21.39 6.15 2.36
CA ASN A 72 21.22 7.54 1.99
C ASN A 72 22.53 8.35 2.07
N ASN A 73 23.58 7.77 2.67
CA ASN A 73 24.90 8.35 2.82
C ASN A 73 25.97 7.29 3.08
N ASN A 74 27.25 7.69 3.02
CA ASN A 74 28.38 6.77 3.21
C ASN A 74 28.44 6.19 4.63
N ARG A 75 28.00 6.92 5.66
CA ARG A 75 27.93 6.43 7.03
C ARG A 75 26.99 5.23 7.16
N ALA A 76 25.88 5.22 6.41
CA ALA A 76 24.98 4.08 6.37
C ALA A 76 25.64 2.85 5.76
N LEU A 77 26.44 3.04 4.71
CA LEU A 77 27.16 1.94 4.07
C LEU A 77 28.21 1.33 5.04
N GLU A 78 28.99 2.16 5.72
CA GLU A 78 29.93 1.71 6.75
C GLU A 78 29.23 0.95 7.88
N ARG A 79 28.07 1.44 8.32
CA ARG A 79 27.28 0.78 9.36
C ARG A 79 26.70 -0.55 8.88
N PHE A 80 26.28 -0.63 7.64
CA PHE A 80 25.78 -1.89 7.06
C PHE A 80 26.83 -2.99 7.12
N ASP A 81 28.09 -2.67 6.87
CA ASP A 81 29.20 -3.64 6.94
C ASP A 81 29.31 -4.32 8.31
N SER A 82 28.91 -3.65 9.38
CA SER A 82 28.97 -4.21 10.74
C SER A 82 27.92 -5.28 11.05
N PHE A 83 26.81 -5.34 10.27
CA PHE A 83 25.73 -6.30 10.54
C PHE A 83 25.27 -7.08 9.30
N LYS A 84 25.82 -6.82 8.10
CA LYS A 84 25.41 -7.50 6.85
C LYS A 84 25.48 -9.04 6.92
N THR A 85 26.39 -9.59 7.72
CA THR A 85 26.53 -11.05 7.89
C THR A 85 25.36 -11.69 8.62
N MET A 86 24.52 -10.88 9.30
CA MET A 86 23.31 -11.35 9.97
C MET A 86 22.09 -11.33 9.05
N LEU A 87 22.22 -10.83 7.82
CA LEU A 87 21.14 -10.66 6.87
C LEU A 87 21.35 -11.52 5.64
N LYS A 88 20.26 -12.03 5.08
CA LYS A 88 20.23 -12.49 3.69
C LYS A 88 19.90 -11.27 2.83
N PHE A 89 20.78 -10.85 1.97
CA PHE A 89 20.55 -9.69 1.10
C PHE A 89 21.04 -9.93 -0.32
N GLN A 90 20.49 -9.17 -1.26
CA GLN A 90 20.89 -9.13 -2.64
C GLN A 90 20.91 -7.67 -3.11
N GLU A 91 21.99 -7.28 -3.76
CA GLU A 91 22.06 -5.95 -4.40
C GLU A 91 21.25 -5.94 -5.70
N ILE A 92 20.57 -4.83 -5.94
CA ILE A 92 19.77 -4.61 -7.15
C ILE A 92 20.02 -3.22 -7.72
N ALA A 93 19.70 -3.04 -8.99
CA ALA A 93 19.78 -1.71 -9.62
C ALA A 93 18.73 -0.77 -8.99
N ILE A 94 19.12 0.48 -8.79
CA ILE A 94 18.21 1.51 -8.25
C ILE A 94 16.95 1.68 -9.12
N THR A 95 17.07 1.50 -10.43
CA THR A 95 15.96 1.54 -11.39
C THR A 95 14.87 0.53 -11.08
N ASP A 96 15.23 -0.63 -10.54
CA ASP A 96 14.28 -1.68 -10.14
C ASP A 96 13.67 -1.41 -8.77
N ALA A 97 14.47 -0.89 -7.85
CA ALA A 97 14.03 -0.52 -6.52
C ALA A 97 13.00 0.63 -6.53
N ILE A 98 13.20 1.64 -7.37
CA ILE A 98 12.35 2.85 -7.42
C ILE A 98 11.07 2.71 -8.24
N LYS A 99 10.66 1.50 -8.61
CA LYS A 99 9.37 1.26 -9.26
C LYS A 99 8.19 1.64 -8.36
N GLN A 100 8.41 1.69 -7.04
CA GLN A 100 7.37 2.07 -6.07
C GLN A 100 7.01 3.55 -6.16
N PRO A 101 5.72 3.91 -6.33
CA PRO A 101 5.30 5.30 -6.47
C PRO A 101 5.71 6.18 -5.28
N ASN A 102 5.58 5.67 -4.04
CA ASN A 102 5.83 6.42 -2.81
C ASN A 102 7.31 6.77 -2.56
N LEU A 103 8.23 6.22 -3.36
CA LEU A 103 9.63 6.62 -3.37
C LEU A 103 9.91 7.82 -4.28
N LYS A 104 9.00 8.14 -5.19
CA LYS A 104 9.16 9.20 -6.20
C LYS A 104 8.26 10.38 -5.96
N SER A 105 7.06 10.15 -5.46
CA SER A 105 6.03 11.17 -5.28
C SER A 105 5.13 10.84 -4.09
N HIS A 106 4.50 11.87 -3.56
CA HIS A 106 3.48 11.72 -2.54
C HIS A 106 2.19 11.07 -3.09
N SER A 107 1.39 10.54 -2.19
CA SER A 107 0.13 9.89 -2.55
C SER A 107 -0.87 10.88 -3.14
N VAL A 108 -1.62 10.45 -4.14
CA VAL A 108 -2.73 11.23 -4.68
C VAL A 108 -3.91 11.16 -3.71
N ILE A 109 -4.32 12.31 -3.19
CA ILE A 109 -5.48 12.42 -2.29
C ILE A 109 -6.75 12.57 -3.12
N PRO A 110 -7.74 11.67 -2.96
CA PRO A 110 -9.00 11.77 -3.68
C PRO A 110 -9.78 13.05 -3.31
N LYS A 111 -10.48 13.65 -4.28
CA LYS A 111 -11.29 14.85 -4.03
C LYS A 111 -12.39 14.66 -2.98
N THR A 112 -12.81 13.42 -2.77
CA THR A 112 -13.87 13.03 -1.82
C THR A 112 -13.35 12.69 -0.42
N VAL A 113 -12.08 12.95 -0.12
CA VAL A 113 -11.45 12.63 1.17
C VAL A 113 -12.19 13.28 2.35
N ASP A 114 -12.64 14.53 2.20
CA ASP A 114 -13.36 15.22 3.28
C ASP A 114 -14.74 14.62 3.53
N THR A 115 -15.44 14.26 2.48
CA THR A 115 -16.72 13.55 2.58
C THR A 115 -16.54 12.21 3.27
N PHE A 116 -15.48 11.48 2.91
CA PHE A 116 -15.12 10.22 3.58
C PHE A 116 -14.89 10.43 5.09
N TRP A 117 -14.07 11.40 5.48
CA TRP A 117 -13.77 11.63 6.88
C TRP A 117 -14.98 12.16 7.68
N ASN A 118 -15.85 12.92 7.04
CA ASN A 118 -17.12 13.33 7.63
C ASN A 118 -18.04 12.11 7.87
N ASP A 119 -18.18 11.25 6.88
CA ASP A 119 -18.95 10.02 7.01
C ASP A 119 -18.35 9.05 8.03
N PHE A 120 -17.02 8.95 8.09
CA PHE A 120 -16.35 8.16 9.12
C PHE A 120 -16.69 8.61 10.53
N ARG A 121 -16.65 9.94 10.80
CA ARG A 121 -16.99 10.50 12.12
C ARG A 121 -18.45 10.30 12.48
N ASN A 122 -19.36 10.42 11.52
CA ASN A 122 -20.79 10.41 11.81
C ASN A 122 -21.44 9.02 11.69
N LYS A 123 -20.88 8.13 10.88
CA LYS A 123 -21.48 6.84 10.54
C LYS A 123 -20.58 5.64 10.87
N GLY A 124 -19.32 5.89 11.20
CA GLY A 124 -18.33 4.86 11.58
C GLY A 124 -17.74 4.07 10.43
N ILE A 125 -16.75 3.22 10.79
CA ILE A 125 -15.94 2.47 9.81
C ILE A 125 -16.76 1.45 9.02
N GLY A 126 -17.74 0.82 9.64
CA GLY A 126 -18.60 -0.18 8.96
C GLY A 126 -19.34 0.43 7.77
N TYR A 127 -19.89 1.64 7.93
CA TYR A 127 -20.49 2.37 6.83
C TYR A 127 -19.45 2.69 5.74
N CYS A 128 -18.27 3.18 6.13
CA CYS A 128 -17.22 3.53 5.17
C CYS A 128 -16.75 2.32 4.35
N ILE A 129 -16.57 1.17 4.97
CA ILE A 129 -16.23 -0.06 4.26
C ILE A 129 -17.34 -0.44 3.28
N SER A 130 -18.60 -0.40 3.71
CA SER A 130 -19.72 -0.81 2.85
C SER A 130 -19.98 0.15 1.69
N PHE A 131 -19.70 1.45 1.87
CA PHE A 131 -20.02 2.47 0.88
C PHE A 131 -18.85 2.81 -0.05
N TYR A 132 -17.63 2.91 0.47
CA TYR A 132 -16.45 3.40 -0.25
C TYR A 132 -15.52 2.30 -0.74
N SER A 133 -15.54 1.09 -0.13
CA SER A 133 -14.66 0.03 -0.61
C SER A 133 -15.19 -0.61 -1.91
N PRO A 134 -14.30 -1.12 -2.77
CA PRO A 134 -14.68 -1.90 -3.95
C PRO A 134 -15.55 -3.14 -3.66
N ALA A 135 -15.45 -3.70 -2.44
CA ALA A 135 -16.32 -4.77 -1.96
C ALA A 135 -17.71 -4.28 -1.54
N GLY A 136 -17.89 -2.97 -1.36
CA GLY A 136 -19.12 -2.36 -0.91
C GLY A 136 -20.28 -2.51 -1.90
N ILE A 137 -21.52 -2.50 -1.37
CA ILE A 137 -22.74 -2.68 -2.15
C ILE A 137 -22.87 -1.63 -3.28
N PRO A 138 -22.68 -0.32 -3.03
CA PRO A 138 -22.79 0.70 -4.09
C PRO A 138 -21.79 0.49 -5.22
N PHE A 139 -20.56 0.09 -4.89
CA PHE A 139 -19.53 -0.18 -5.89
C PHE A 139 -19.87 -1.41 -6.73
N ARG A 140 -20.35 -2.47 -6.08
CA ARG A 140 -20.79 -3.70 -6.78
C ARG A 140 -21.94 -3.43 -7.74
N ILE A 141 -22.90 -2.60 -7.32
CA ILE A 141 -24.03 -2.18 -8.18
C ILE A 141 -23.51 -1.37 -9.38
N LYS A 142 -22.67 -0.36 -9.15
CA LYS A 142 -22.07 0.45 -10.23
C LYS A 142 -21.28 -0.41 -11.23
N ARG A 143 -20.51 -1.38 -10.73
CA ARG A 143 -19.77 -2.31 -11.59
C ARG A 143 -20.70 -3.19 -12.42
N LYS A 144 -21.79 -3.69 -11.82
CA LYS A 144 -22.80 -4.49 -12.52
C LYS A 144 -23.51 -3.68 -13.61
N ILE A 145 -23.88 -2.44 -13.31
CA ILE A 145 -24.49 -1.52 -14.29
C ILE A 145 -23.50 -1.24 -15.43
N LYS A 146 -22.24 -0.94 -15.13
CA LYS A 146 -21.21 -0.69 -16.14
C LYS A 146 -21.00 -1.91 -17.05
N TYR A 147 -20.98 -3.12 -16.47
CA TYR A 147 -20.85 -4.37 -17.21
C TYR A 147 -22.05 -4.60 -18.15
N ILE A 148 -23.27 -4.37 -17.66
CA ILE A 148 -24.48 -4.49 -18.49
C ILE A 148 -24.44 -3.47 -19.64
N TYR A 149 -24.10 -2.23 -19.34
CA TYR A 149 -23.99 -1.17 -20.35
C TYR A 149 -22.94 -1.50 -21.42
N SER A 150 -21.76 -1.98 -21.03
CA SER A 150 -20.71 -2.38 -21.99
C SER A 150 -21.14 -3.53 -22.90
N LYS A 151 -21.93 -4.48 -22.37
CA LYS A 151 -22.51 -5.57 -23.19
C LYS A 151 -23.58 -5.08 -24.18
N LEU A 152 -24.34 -4.07 -23.80
CA LEU A 152 -25.40 -3.52 -24.64
C LEU A 152 -24.87 -2.58 -25.73
N THR A 153 -23.76 -1.91 -25.46
CA THR A 153 -23.17 -0.89 -26.37
C THR A 153 -21.98 -1.39 -27.18
N GLY A 154 -21.50 -2.61 -26.92
CA GLY A 154 -20.34 -3.16 -27.60
C GLY A 154 -19.01 -2.46 -27.28
N ARG A 155 -18.96 -1.68 -26.22
CA ARG A 155 -17.79 -0.92 -25.75
C ARG A 155 -17.29 -1.43 -24.44
#